data_7e02848c3af262570aa9c9ef9e5735b4
#
_entry.id   7e02848c3af262570aa9c9ef9e5735b4
#
_cell.length_a   1.000
_cell.length_b   1.000
_cell.length_c   1.000
_cell.angle_alpha   90.00
_cell.angle_beta   90.00
_cell.angle_gamma   90.00
#
_symmetry.space_group_name_H-M   'P 1'
#
loop_
_entity.id
_entity.type
_entity.pdbx_description
1 polymer ?
#
loop_
_entity_poly.entity_id
_entity_poly.type
_entity_poly.pdbx_seq_one_letter_code
_entity_poly.pdbx_strand_id
1 'polypeptide(L)'
;MSLSRSGRSLGGVLIGVLIVFLLLVLALHKNTEIQADIWIARPPADVWRILAATNEYPSWNPFVRHLRGELHPGSKIEVEIAPPDSSPMTFRPVVITVERDREIRWLGSVGIRGLFDGEHSFRLESDGSRTHLIQLERFSGLLVGRLSDSILRKTRRGFVAMNEALKERAESR
;
A
#
# COMPACT_ATOMS: atom_id res chain seq x y z
N MET A 1 25.63 -24.15 52.91
CA MET A 1 25.62 -22.95 52.02
C MET A 1 25.46 -23.43 50.60
N SER A 2 24.23 -23.55 50.10
CA SER A 2 23.94 -23.97 48.74
C SER A 2 22.69 -23.22 48.24
N LEU A 3 22.93 -22.03 47.74
CA LEU A 3 21.89 -21.19 47.09
C LEU A 3 22.55 -20.57 45.89
N SER A 4 22.43 -21.20 44.67
CA SER A 4 22.70 -20.49 43.41
C SER A 4 22.46 -21.28 42.13
N ARG A 5 21.71 -22.39 42.11
CA ARG A 5 21.44 -23.13 40.87
C ARG A 5 20.08 -22.76 40.20
N SER A 6 19.14 -22.21 40.93
CA SER A 6 17.79 -21.91 40.39
C SER A 6 17.71 -20.71 39.44
N GLY A 7 18.49 -19.66 39.68
CA GLY A 7 18.42 -18.44 38.87
C GLY A 7 19.01 -18.58 37.45
N ARG A 8 19.97 -19.45 37.26
CA ARG A 8 20.60 -19.69 35.94
C ARG A 8 19.71 -20.51 34.99
N SER A 9 18.88 -21.39 35.52
CA SER A 9 17.92 -22.19 34.72
C SER A 9 16.73 -21.34 34.24
N LEU A 10 16.24 -20.43 35.08
CA LEU A 10 15.11 -19.56 34.71
C LEU A 10 15.49 -18.59 33.58
N GLY A 11 16.69 -17.99 33.65
CA GLY A 11 17.21 -17.13 32.56
C GLY A 11 17.40 -17.87 31.24
N GLY A 12 17.91 -19.11 31.28
CA GLY A 12 18.04 -19.93 30.08
C GLY A 12 16.70 -20.30 29.43
N VAL A 13 15.69 -20.62 30.26
CA VAL A 13 14.34 -20.90 29.76
C VAL A 13 13.70 -19.67 29.13
N LEU A 14 13.81 -18.51 29.77
CA LEU A 14 13.28 -17.24 29.24
C LEU A 14 13.95 -16.86 27.89
N ILE A 15 15.26 -17.01 27.78
CA ILE A 15 15.99 -16.78 26.52
C ILE A 15 15.52 -17.76 25.44
N GLY A 16 15.37 -19.05 25.77
CA GLY A 16 14.88 -20.05 24.84
C GLY A 16 13.46 -19.74 24.33
N VAL A 17 12.55 -19.34 25.20
CA VAL A 17 11.19 -18.94 24.84
C VAL A 17 11.20 -17.70 23.93
N LEU A 18 12.07 -16.71 24.25
CA LEU A 18 12.19 -15.50 23.43
C LEU A 18 12.71 -15.80 22.03
N ILE A 19 13.71 -16.69 21.92
CA ILE A 19 14.24 -17.12 20.62
C ILE A 19 13.17 -17.85 19.81
N VAL A 20 12.45 -18.79 20.41
CA VAL A 20 11.35 -19.52 19.72
C VAL A 20 10.27 -18.56 19.28
N PHE A 21 9.87 -17.60 20.12
CA PHE A 21 8.90 -16.57 19.77
C PHE A 21 9.39 -15.71 18.59
N LEU A 22 10.64 -15.26 18.62
CA LEU A 22 11.23 -14.48 17.53
C LEU A 22 11.26 -15.28 16.22
N LEU A 23 11.68 -16.54 16.27
CA LEU A 23 11.70 -17.40 15.09
C LEU A 23 10.28 -17.63 14.53
N LEU A 24 9.27 -17.77 15.40
CA LEU A 24 7.88 -17.89 15.00
C LEU A 24 7.38 -16.61 14.32
N VAL A 25 7.69 -15.43 14.89
CA VAL A 25 7.35 -14.13 14.29
C VAL A 25 7.99 -14.00 12.91
N LEU A 26 9.27 -14.33 12.77
CA LEU A 26 9.97 -14.29 11.48
C LEU A 26 9.39 -15.29 10.47
N ALA A 27 9.03 -16.50 10.90
CA ALA A 27 8.43 -17.52 10.03
C ALA A 27 7.01 -17.16 9.56
N LEU A 28 6.26 -16.44 10.38
CA LEU A 28 4.90 -16.00 10.07
C LEU A 28 4.86 -14.69 9.28
N HIS A 29 5.92 -13.88 9.34
CA HIS A 29 6.00 -12.64 8.59
C HIS A 29 6.07 -12.94 7.09
N LYS A 30 5.11 -12.45 6.34
CA LYS A 30 5.04 -12.62 4.89
C LYS A 30 4.91 -11.29 4.18
N ASN A 31 5.39 -11.27 2.95
CA ASN A 31 5.23 -10.16 2.02
C ASN A 31 4.52 -10.67 0.78
N THR A 32 3.64 -9.87 0.23
CA THR A 32 3.05 -10.09 -1.09
C THR A 32 2.83 -8.75 -1.75
N GLU A 33 2.79 -8.74 -3.08
CA GLU A 33 2.56 -7.51 -3.82
C GLU A 33 1.59 -7.73 -4.97
N ILE A 34 0.91 -6.67 -5.36
CA ILE A 34 0.12 -6.58 -6.58
C ILE A 34 0.54 -5.34 -7.34
N GLN A 35 0.63 -5.48 -8.65
CA GLN A 35 1.01 -4.41 -9.55
C GLN A 35 0.05 -4.36 -10.74
N ALA A 36 -0.21 -3.15 -11.21
CA ALA A 36 -0.75 -2.87 -12.52
C ALA A 36 -0.02 -1.66 -13.10
N ASP A 37 0.26 -1.70 -14.38
CA ASP A 37 0.93 -0.61 -15.07
C ASP A 37 0.26 -0.32 -16.42
N ILE A 38 0.48 0.89 -16.93
CA ILE A 38 -0.07 1.33 -18.21
C ILE A 38 0.79 2.44 -18.82
N TRP A 39 0.84 2.47 -20.16
CA TRP A 39 1.41 3.58 -20.90
C TRP A 39 0.34 4.62 -21.24
N ILE A 40 0.63 5.89 -20.92
CA ILE A 40 -0.22 7.04 -21.17
C ILE A 40 0.50 7.97 -22.14
N ALA A 41 -0.15 8.36 -23.25
CA ALA A 41 0.41 9.22 -24.29
C ALA A 41 0.39 10.71 -23.87
N ARG A 42 0.86 10.98 -22.67
CA ARG A 42 1.01 12.31 -22.07
C ARG A 42 2.26 12.35 -21.18
N PRO A 43 2.92 13.49 -21.05
CA PRO A 43 4.07 13.65 -20.16
C PRO A 43 3.66 13.51 -18.69
N PRO A 44 4.61 13.13 -17.78
CA PRO A 44 4.33 12.93 -16.36
C PRO A 44 3.64 14.11 -15.67
N ALA A 45 3.93 15.35 -16.05
CA ALA A 45 3.29 16.52 -15.46
C ALA A 45 1.77 16.58 -15.70
N ASP A 46 1.29 16.09 -16.85
CA ASP A 46 -0.14 16.05 -17.16
C ASP A 46 -0.85 14.95 -16.38
N VAL A 47 -0.22 13.77 -16.28
CA VAL A 47 -0.73 12.64 -15.49
C VAL A 47 -0.74 13.01 -14.00
N TRP A 48 0.33 13.63 -13.51
CA TRP A 48 0.44 14.10 -12.13
C TRP A 48 -0.68 15.06 -11.74
N ARG A 49 -1.01 16.02 -12.61
CA ARG A 49 -2.07 17.00 -12.35
C ARG A 49 -3.41 16.34 -12.06
N ILE A 50 -3.70 15.20 -12.70
CA ILE A 50 -4.93 14.44 -12.46
C ILE A 50 -4.81 13.62 -11.17
N LEU A 51 -3.67 12.96 -10.94
CA LEU A 51 -3.43 12.17 -9.74
C LEU A 51 -3.40 13.02 -8.47
N ALA A 52 -2.84 14.23 -8.53
CA ALA A 52 -2.76 15.13 -7.39
C ALA A 52 -4.09 15.86 -7.10
N ALA A 53 -5.03 15.93 -8.06
CA ALA A 53 -6.35 16.50 -7.88
C ALA A 53 -7.31 15.50 -7.22
N THR A 54 -7.02 15.11 -5.97
CA THR A 54 -7.73 14.04 -5.26
C THR A 54 -9.20 14.33 -4.98
N ASN A 55 -9.59 15.61 -4.93
CA ASN A 55 -10.98 16.07 -4.84
C ASN A 55 -11.81 15.73 -6.09
N GLU A 56 -11.17 15.50 -7.25
CA GLU A 56 -11.83 15.12 -8.49
C GLU A 56 -12.03 13.59 -8.63
N TYR A 57 -11.42 12.77 -7.77
CA TYR A 57 -11.50 11.31 -7.84
C TYR A 57 -12.91 10.74 -7.97
N PRO A 58 -13.92 11.24 -7.23
CA PRO A 58 -15.28 10.73 -7.35
C PRO A 58 -15.87 10.84 -8.76
N SER A 59 -15.37 11.76 -9.59
CA SER A 59 -15.90 12.01 -10.93
C SER A 59 -15.35 11.06 -12.01
N TRP A 60 -14.23 10.38 -11.74
CA TRP A 60 -13.58 9.57 -12.76
C TRP A 60 -12.98 8.25 -12.27
N ASN A 61 -12.59 8.16 -10.99
CA ASN A 61 -11.84 7.03 -10.47
C ASN A 61 -12.77 5.91 -9.99
N PRO A 62 -12.78 4.74 -10.64
CA PRO A 62 -13.68 3.66 -10.26
C PRO A 62 -13.22 2.90 -9.02
N PHE A 63 -11.94 3.02 -8.62
CA PHE A 63 -11.35 2.26 -7.53
C PHE A 63 -11.13 3.09 -6.27
N VAL A 64 -10.35 4.18 -6.32
CA VAL A 64 -10.22 5.13 -5.20
C VAL A 64 -11.34 6.16 -5.33
N ARG A 65 -12.44 5.91 -4.63
CA ARG A 65 -13.65 6.77 -4.72
C ARG A 65 -13.48 8.11 -4.05
N HIS A 66 -12.79 8.11 -2.91
CA HIS A 66 -12.50 9.33 -2.17
C HIS A 66 -11.07 9.28 -1.62
N LEU A 67 -10.38 10.39 -1.69
CA LEU A 67 -9.15 10.65 -0.96
C LEU A 67 -9.28 12.04 -0.32
N ARG A 68 -9.28 12.09 1.01
CA ARG A 68 -9.38 13.31 1.81
C ARG A 68 -8.12 13.52 2.62
N GLY A 69 -7.73 14.77 2.79
CA GLY A 69 -6.49 15.17 3.44
C GLY A 69 -5.47 15.72 2.46
N GLU A 70 -4.32 16.14 2.96
CA GLU A 70 -3.27 16.75 2.16
C GLU A 70 -2.25 15.71 1.72
N LEU A 71 -1.86 15.75 0.45
CA LEU A 71 -0.75 14.96 -0.08
C LEU A 71 0.58 15.63 0.30
N HIS A 72 0.99 15.44 1.56
CA HIS A 72 2.25 15.93 2.09
C HIS A 72 2.89 14.82 2.96
N PRO A 73 4.20 14.56 2.87
CA PRO A 73 4.86 13.58 3.72
C PRO A 73 4.58 13.80 5.21
N GLY A 74 4.16 12.74 5.91
CA GLY A 74 3.73 12.76 7.30
C GLY A 74 2.25 13.04 7.54
N SER A 75 1.49 13.53 6.55
CA SER A 75 0.06 13.76 6.67
C SER A 75 -0.72 12.45 6.75
N LYS A 76 -1.77 12.44 7.57
CA LYS A 76 -2.78 11.37 7.55
C LYS A 76 -3.84 11.71 6.51
N ILE A 77 -4.12 10.76 5.64
CA ILE A 77 -5.18 10.87 4.65
C ILE A 77 -6.26 9.81 4.92
N GLU A 78 -7.48 10.06 4.43
CA GLU A 78 -8.54 9.07 4.41
C GLU A 78 -8.78 8.63 2.98
N VAL A 79 -8.67 7.33 2.73
CA VAL A 79 -8.79 6.73 1.39
C VAL A 79 -9.91 5.72 1.40
N GLU A 80 -10.94 5.94 0.59
CA GLU A 80 -12.01 4.99 0.34
C GLU A 80 -11.77 4.28 -0.99
N ILE A 81 -11.63 2.95 -0.94
CA ILE A 81 -11.50 2.11 -2.12
C ILE A 81 -12.75 1.26 -2.34
N ALA A 82 -13.08 0.99 -3.60
CA ALA A 82 -14.18 0.15 -4.03
C ALA A 82 -13.68 -0.95 -4.99
N PRO A 83 -13.10 -2.04 -4.48
CA PRO A 83 -12.69 -3.14 -5.33
C PRO A 83 -13.92 -3.76 -6.03
N PRO A 84 -13.81 -4.19 -7.30
CA PRO A 84 -14.91 -4.84 -8.01
C PRO A 84 -15.49 -6.01 -7.22
N ASP A 85 -16.82 -6.12 -7.23
CA ASP A 85 -17.57 -7.19 -6.53
C ASP A 85 -17.26 -7.27 -5.02
N SER A 86 -17.02 -6.13 -4.38
CA SER A 86 -16.76 -6.02 -2.94
C SER A 86 -17.38 -4.74 -2.38
N SER A 87 -17.69 -4.74 -1.08
CA SER A 87 -18.10 -3.52 -0.40
C SER A 87 -16.93 -2.52 -0.33
N PRO A 88 -17.20 -1.22 -0.41
CA PRO A 88 -16.18 -0.20 -0.18
C PRO A 88 -15.52 -0.34 1.18
N MET A 89 -14.25 0.05 1.24
CA MET A 89 -13.43 0.03 2.46
C MET A 89 -12.72 1.35 2.62
N THR A 90 -12.63 1.83 3.86
CA THR A 90 -11.93 3.08 4.20
C THR A 90 -10.70 2.80 5.04
N PHE A 91 -9.59 3.40 4.65
CA PHE A 91 -8.29 3.33 5.33
C PHE A 91 -7.81 4.72 5.71
N ARG A 92 -6.94 4.79 6.72
CA ARG A 92 -6.32 6.05 7.16
C ARG A 92 -4.80 5.95 7.16
N PRO A 93 -4.19 5.88 5.96
CA PRO A 93 -2.75 5.78 5.83
C PRO A 93 -2.04 7.12 6.12
N VAL A 94 -0.72 7.00 6.32
CA VAL A 94 0.19 8.14 6.39
C VAL A 94 0.91 8.28 5.05
N VAL A 95 0.95 9.48 4.51
CA VAL A 95 1.71 9.80 3.29
C VAL A 95 3.21 9.69 3.60
N ILE A 96 3.93 8.93 2.78
CA ILE A 96 5.38 8.70 2.93
C ILE A 96 6.16 9.59 1.97
N THR A 97 5.73 9.63 0.69
CA THR A 97 6.44 10.34 -0.37
C THR A 97 5.45 11.08 -1.25
N VAL A 98 5.81 12.32 -1.61
CA VAL A 98 5.16 13.09 -2.66
C VAL A 98 6.27 13.79 -3.44
N GLU A 99 6.67 13.18 -4.55
CA GLU A 99 7.63 13.73 -5.49
C GLU A 99 6.89 14.13 -6.75
N ARG A 100 6.79 15.44 -6.98
CA ARG A 100 6.05 15.98 -8.11
C ARG A 100 6.50 15.34 -9.42
N ASP A 101 5.51 14.97 -10.24
CA ASP A 101 5.68 14.33 -11.55
C ASP A 101 6.39 12.97 -11.52
N ARG A 102 6.57 12.37 -10.31
CA ARG A 102 7.31 11.11 -10.14
C ARG A 102 6.63 10.08 -9.26
N GLU A 103 6.29 10.42 -8.00
CA GLU A 103 5.78 9.41 -7.06
C GLU A 103 4.82 10.00 -6.01
N ILE A 104 3.73 9.28 -5.76
CA ILE A 104 2.91 9.42 -4.56
C ILE A 104 2.93 8.07 -3.86
N ARG A 105 3.26 8.07 -2.54
CA ARG A 105 3.29 6.83 -1.75
C ARG A 105 2.77 7.06 -0.35
N TRP A 106 1.97 6.10 0.14
CA TRP A 106 1.47 6.09 1.51
C TRP A 106 1.50 4.70 2.13
N LEU A 107 1.47 4.65 3.45
CA LEU A 107 1.48 3.42 4.25
C LEU A 107 0.28 3.40 5.19
N GLY A 108 -0.54 2.37 5.05
CA GLY A 108 -1.62 2.04 5.97
C GLY A 108 -1.27 0.84 6.82
N SER A 109 -1.86 0.76 8.01
CA SER A 109 -1.75 -0.40 8.88
C SER A 109 -3.12 -0.74 9.47
N VAL A 110 -3.42 -2.04 9.56
CA VAL A 110 -4.60 -2.54 10.26
C VAL A 110 -4.18 -3.04 11.63
N GLY A 111 -4.73 -2.39 12.68
CA GLY A 111 -4.33 -2.63 14.06
C GLY A 111 -3.00 -1.96 14.38
N ILE A 112 -2.00 -2.74 14.77
CA ILE A 112 -0.65 -2.27 15.05
C ILE A 112 0.27 -2.53 13.87
N ARG A 113 1.25 -1.66 13.66
CA ARG A 113 2.26 -1.79 12.61
C ARG A 113 3.00 -3.13 12.69
N GLY A 114 3.20 -3.78 11.54
CA GLY A 114 3.81 -5.10 11.44
C GLY A 114 2.82 -6.26 11.57
N LEU A 115 1.57 -5.99 11.94
CA LEU A 115 0.52 -7.00 11.94
C LEU A 115 -0.05 -7.20 10.53
N PHE A 116 -0.46 -6.10 9.90
CA PHE A 116 -0.90 -6.04 8.53
C PHE A 116 -0.67 -4.62 8.01
N ASP A 117 0.35 -4.43 7.22
CA ASP A 117 0.72 -3.16 6.61
C ASP A 117 0.49 -3.24 5.10
N GLY A 118 0.02 -2.14 4.51
CA GLY A 118 -0.12 -1.95 3.07
C GLY A 118 0.57 -0.66 2.64
N GLU A 119 1.57 -0.76 1.78
CA GLU A 119 2.25 0.38 1.17
C GLU A 119 1.81 0.51 -0.28
N HIS A 120 1.05 1.56 -0.57
CA HIS A 120 0.56 1.88 -1.90
C HIS A 120 1.42 2.95 -2.55
N SER A 121 1.71 2.79 -3.84
CA SER A 121 2.43 3.80 -4.63
C SER A 121 1.90 3.95 -6.05
N PHE A 122 1.96 5.18 -6.53
CA PHE A 122 1.89 5.55 -7.95
C PHE A 122 3.25 6.08 -8.35
N ARG A 123 3.90 5.44 -9.32
CA ARG A 123 5.17 5.89 -9.88
C ARG A 123 4.99 6.24 -11.35
N LEU A 124 5.49 7.42 -11.72
CA LEU A 124 5.47 7.94 -13.07
C LEU A 124 6.89 7.92 -13.63
N GLU A 125 7.10 7.12 -14.66
CA GLU A 125 8.38 7.05 -15.38
C GLU A 125 8.21 7.72 -16.74
N SER A 126 9.10 8.69 -17.06
CA SER A 126 9.05 9.42 -18.33
C SER A 126 9.72 8.62 -19.45
N ASP A 127 9.05 8.59 -20.61
CA ASP A 127 9.64 8.21 -21.88
C ASP A 127 9.37 9.34 -22.89
N GLY A 128 10.06 10.47 -22.73
CA GLY A 128 9.87 11.67 -23.52
C GLY A 128 8.47 12.29 -23.35
N SER A 129 7.59 12.07 -24.34
CA SER A 129 6.23 12.61 -24.33
C SER A 129 5.19 11.68 -23.67
N ARG A 130 5.62 10.50 -23.20
CA ARG A 130 4.74 9.49 -22.60
C ARG A 130 5.10 9.22 -21.15
N THR A 131 4.16 8.66 -20.44
CA THR A 131 4.33 8.23 -19.04
C THR A 131 4.06 6.74 -18.93
N HIS A 132 4.98 6.00 -18.33
CA HIS A 132 4.71 4.68 -17.79
C HIS A 132 4.24 4.86 -16.35
N LEU A 133 2.94 4.66 -16.10
CA LEU A 133 2.37 4.64 -14.76
C LEU A 133 2.48 3.24 -14.19
N ILE A 134 3.08 3.11 -13.01
CA ILE A 134 3.17 1.88 -12.24
C ILE A 134 2.43 2.09 -10.93
N GLN A 135 1.35 1.36 -10.73
CA GLN A 135 0.59 1.31 -9.49
C GLN A 135 0.92 0.02 -8.75
N LEU A 136 1.38 0.14 -7.52
CA LEU A 136 1.87 -0.98 -6.72
C LEU A 136 1.29 -0.92 -5.31
N GLU A 137 0.92 -2.08 -4.77
CA GLU A 137 0.63 -2.28 -3.35
C GLU A 137 1.50 -3.39 -2.80
N ARG A 138 2.26 -3.10 -1.75
CA ARG A 138 3.02 -4.09 -0.99
C ARG A 138 2.38 -4.34 0.34
N PHE A 139 1.96 -5.57 0.56
CA PHE A 139 1.46 -6.03 1.86
C PHE A 139 2.58 -6.70 2.64
N SER A 140 2.72 -6.35 3.91
CA SER A 140 3.71 -6.94 4.82
C SER A 140 3.12 -7.17 6.22
N GLY A 141 3.57 -8.21 6.91
CA GLY A 141 3.18 -8.48 8.29
C GLY A 141 2.73 -9.91 8.56
N LEU A 142 2.40 -10.16 9.82
CA LEU A 142 2.07 -11.50 10.33
C LEU A 142 0.77 -12.08 9.77
N LEU A 143 -0.18 -11.23 9.38
CA LEU A 143 -1.49 -11.64 8.85
C LEU A 143 -1.55 -11.68 7.33
N VAL A 144 -0.52 -11.25 6.62
CA VAL A 144 -0.50 -11.22 5.15
C VAL A 144 -0.70 -12.60 4.53
N GLY A 145 -0.19 -13.64 5.17
CA GLY A 145 -0.42 -15.02 4.74
C GLY A 145 -1.89 -15.50 4.78
N ARG A 146 -2.80 -14.70 5.35
CA ARG A 146 -4.26 -14.95 5.38
C ARG A 146 -5.02 -14.20 4.29
N LEU A 147 -4.35 -13.34 3.51
CA LEU A 147 -4.97 -12.73 2.34
C LEU A 147 -5.35 -13.82 1.34
N SER A 148 -6.61 -13.82 0.93
CA SER A 148 -7.04 -14.75 -0.11
C SER A 148 -6.62 -14.22 -1.49
N ASP A 149 -6.31 -15.15 -2.40
CA ASP A 149 -6.05 -14.81 -3.81
C ASP A 149 -7.21 -14.03 -4.44
N SER A 150 -8.43 -14.25 -3.96
CA SER A 150 -9.61 -13.51 -4.43
C SER A 150 -9.51 -12.03 -4.10
N ILE A 151 -9.07 -11.65 -2.89
CA ILE A 151 -8.89 -10.25 -2.49
C ILE A 151 -7.80 -9.62 -3.36
N LEU A 152 -6.66 -10.29 -3.52
CA LEU A 152 -5.54 -9.79 -4.33
C LEU A 152 -5.96 -9.56 -5.79
N ARG A 153 -6.69 -10.53 -6.39
CA ARG A 153 -7.20 -10.38 -7.76
C ARG A 153 -8.21 -9.23 -7.90
N LYS A 154 -9.12 -9.06 -6.95
CA LYS A 154 -10.11 -7.97 -6.98
C LYS A 154 -9.43 -6.60 -6.85
N THR A 155 -8.47 -6.47 -5.96
CA THR A 155 -7.70 -5.24 -5.80
C THR A 155 -6.91 -4.92 -7.09
N ARG A 156 -6.25 -5.92 -7.69
CA ARG A 156 -5.54 -5.73 -8.95
C ARG A 156 -6.47 -5.29 -10.09
N ARG A 157 -7.69 -5.87 -10.18
CA ARG A 157 -8.69 -5.40 -11.16
C ARG A 157 -9.08 -3.95 -10.92
N GLY A 158 -9.18 -3.53 -9.66
CA GLY A 158 -9.41 -2.12 -9.30
C GLY A 158 -8.30 -1.20 -9.79
N PHE A 159 -7.03 -1.63 -9.64
CA PHE A 159 -5.88 -0.88 -10.16
C PHE A 159 -5.93 -0.73 -11.68
N VAL A 160 -6.19 -1.82 -12.39
CA VAL A 160 -6.31 -1.80 -13.86
C VAL A 160 -7.41 -0.82 -14.29
N ALA A 161 -8.60 -0.90 -13.68
CA ALA A 161 -9.70 0.00 -14.00
C ALA A 161 -9.39 1.47 -13.71
N MET A 162 -8.71 1.77 -12.59
CA MET A 162 -8.26 3.12 -12.27
C MET A 162 -7.21 3.63 -13.29
N ASN A 163 -6.25 2.79 -13.65
CA ASN A 163 -5.20 3.15 -14.59
C ASN A 163 -5.79 3.45 -15.99
N GLU A 164 -6.76 2.67 -16.44
CA GLU A 164 -7.49 2.91 -17.69
C GLU A 164 -8.27 4.22 -17.66
N ALA A 165 -9.01 4.48 -16.59
CA ALA A 165 -9.76 5.73 -16.43
C ALA A 165 -8.84 6.97 -16.34
N LEU A 166 -7.68 6.83 -15.68
CA LEU A 166 -6.66 7.88 -15.64
C LEU A 166 -6.09 8.16 -17.03
N LYS A 167 -5.76 7.11 -17.79
CA LYS A 167 -5.29 7.22 -19.16
C LYS A 167 -6.30 7.93 -20.05
N GLU A 168 -7.54 7.48 -20.05
CA GLU A 168 -8.62 8.10 -20.83
C GLU A 168 -8.76 9.60 -20.50
N ARG A 169 -8.78 9.93 -19.20
CA ARG A 169 -8.90 11.32 -18.73
C ARG A 169 -7.68 12.17 -19.12
N ALA A 170 -6.47 11.60 -19.09
CA ALA A 170 -5.27 12.32 -19.47
C ALA A 170 -5.20 12.57 -20.98
N GLU A 171 -5.54 11.58 -21.78
CA GLU A 171 -5.44 11.64 -23.24
C GLU A 171 -6.59 12.42 -23.91
N SER A 172 -7.72 12.60 -23.22
CA SER A 172 -8.87 13.38 -23.73
C SER A 172 -8.75 14.90 -23.54
N ARG A 173 -7.69 15.40 -22.92
CA ARG A 173 -7.44 16.84 -22.63
C ARG A 173 -6.37 17.45 -23.57
#